data_610fa8bc7784867e225c8eef6de1da74
#
_entry.id   610fa8bc7784867e225c8eef6de1da74
#
_cell.length_a   1.000
_cell.length_b   1.000
_cell.length_c   1.000
_cell.angle_alpha   90.00
_cell.angle_beta   90.00
_cell.angle_gamma   90.00
#
_symmetry.space_group_name_H-M   'P 1'
#
loop_
_entity.id
_entity.type
_entity.pdbx_description
1 polymer ?
#
loop_
_entity_poly.entity_id
_entity_poly.type
_entity_poly.pdbx_seq_one_letter_code
_entity_poly.pdbx_strand_id
1 'polypeptide(L)' 'SGEQRIVAVECPKDIANSLHIRPGAPVIRMDRKTLIREHPAEHTISWYRADAYEFTAKLLPSS' A
#
# COMPACT_ATOMS: atom_id res chain seq x y z
N SER A 1 -8.02 16.76 4.32
CA SER A 1 -6.87 16.32 3.51
C SER A 1 -6.51 14.89 3.84
N GLY A 2 -5.64 14.30 3.06
CA GLY A 2 -5.23 12.93 3.27
C GLY A 2 -3.83 12.68 2.76
N GLU A 3 -3.23 11.60 3.24
CA GLU A 3 -1.92 11.14 2.82
C GLU A 3 -2.00 9.69 2.43
N GLN A 4 -1.25 9.31 1.41
CA GLN A 4 -1.14 7.94 0.98
C GLN A 4 0.33 7.63 0.72
N ARG A 5 0.77 6.50 1.24
CA ARG A 5 2.15 6.06 1.07
C ARG A 5 2.15 4.62 0.58
N ILE A 6 2.90 4.36 -0.47
CA ILE A 6 3.00 3.03 -1.08
C ILE A 6 4.46 2.62 -1.04
N VAL A 7 4.76 1.49 -0.43
CA VAL A 7 6.13 1.00 -0.30
C VAL A 7 6.18 -0.50 -0.60
N ALA A 8 7.31 -0.95 -1.12
CA ALA A 8 7.61 -2.36 -1.29
C ALA A 8 8.41 -2.83 -0.07
N VAL A 9 7.97 -3.90 0.55
CA VAL A 9 8.61 -4.43 1.75
C VAL A 9 8.61 -5.94 1.71
N GLU A 10 9.44 -6.55 2.57
CA GLU A 10 9.36 -7.99 2.81
C GLU A 10 8.11 -8.28 3.63
N CYS A 11 7.41 -9.35 3.26
CA CYS A 11 6.15 -9.69 3.91
C CYS A 11 6.38 -10.21 5.32
N PRO A 12 5.77 -9.58 6.34
CA PRO A 12 5.80 -10.12 7.69
C PRO A 12 5.12 -11.49 7.75
N LYS A 13 5.54 -12.30 8.71
CA LYS A 13 5.12 -13.68 8.84
C LYS A 13 3.60 -13.84 8.96
N ASP A 14 2.97 -13.04 9.77
CA ASP A 14 1.53 -13.08 9.99
C ASP A 14 0.74 -12.65 8.74
N ILE A 15 1.25 -11.66 8.02
CA ILE A 15 0.62 -11.20 6.79
C ILE A 15 0.79 -12.24 5.69
N ALA A 16 1.95 -12.90 5.64
CA ALA A 16 2.22 -13.92 4.64
C ALA A 16 1.23 -15.08 4.73
N ASN A 17 0.88 -15.45 5.94
CA ASN A 17 -0.09 -16.51 6.17
C ASN A 17 -1.46 -16.14 5.59
N SER A 18 -1.90 -14.91 5.80
CA SER A 18 -3.17 -14.41 5.28
C SER A 18 -3.18 -14.31 3.75
N LEU A 19 -2.04 -13.96 3.16
CA LEU A 19 -1.93 -13.79 1.71
C LEU A 19 -1.57 -15.08 0.97
N HIS A 20 -1.36 -16.18 1.68
CA HIS A 20 -0.96 -17.46 1.11
C HIS A 20 0.34 -17.38 0.32
N ILE A 21 1.30 -16.67 0.89
CA ILE A 21 2.65 -16.56 0.33
C ILE A 21 3.67 -16.89 1.41
N ARG A 22 4.91 -17.11 1.02
CA ARG A 22 5.97 -17.39 1.99
C ARG A 22 6.38 -16.12 2.72
N PRO A 23 6.79 -16.20 3.99
CA PRO A 23 7.34 -15.06 4.71
C PRO A 23 8.56 -14.49 3.99
N GLY A 24 8.70 -13.17 3.99
CA GLY A 24 9.81 -12.51 3.30
C GLY A 24 9.58 -12.24 1.82
N ALA A 25 8.52 -12.81 1.23
CA ALA A 25 8.20 -12.52 -0.16
C ALA A 25 7.88 -11.02 -0.34
N PRO A 26 8.17 -10.44 -1.51
CA PRO A 26 7.88 -9.02 -1.71
C PRO A 26 6.39 -8.74 -1.74
N VAL A 27 5.98 -7.71 -1.03
CA VAL A 27 4.59 -7.24 -1.00
C VAL A 27 4.59 -5.72 -1.09
N ILE A 28 3.44 -5.19 -1.46
CA ILE A 28 3.21 -3.75 -1.47
C ILE A 28 2.38 -3.42 -0.24
N ARG A 29 2.87 -2.47 0.55
CA ARG A 29 2.14 -1.95 1.69
C ARG A 29 1.65 -0.55 1.35
N MET A 30 0.38 -0.32 1.56
CA MET A 30 -0.23 0.98 1.33
C MET A 30 -0.76 1.52 2.64
N ASP A 31 -0.24 2.67 3.06
CA ASP A 31 -0.71 3.37 4.25
C ASP A 31 -1.55 4.54 3.77
N ARG A 32 -2.75 4.66 4.32
CA ARG A 32 -3.64 5.78 4.00
C ARG A 32 -4.10 6.43 5.30
N LYS A 33 -3.91 7.73 5.39
CA LYS A 33 -4.35 8.53 6.54
C LYS A 33 -5.31 9.60 6.05
N THR A 34 -6.41 9.73 6.74
CA THR A 34 -7.37 10.80 6.47
C THR A 34 -7.33 11.79 7.62
N LEU A 35 -7.19 13.06 7.29
CA LEU A 35 -7.14 14.14 8.27
C LEU A 35 -8.39 14.99 8.17
N ILE A 36 -8.98 15.30 9.30
CA ILE A 36 -10.11 16.23 9.39
C ILE A 36 -9.66 17.38 10.30
N ARG A 37 -9.60 18.59 9.75
CA ARG A 37 -9.13 19.78 10.46
C ARG A 37 -7.76 19.53 11.10
N GLU A 38 -6.85 18.91 10.31
CA GLU A 38 -5.49 18.57 10.72
C GLU A 38 -5.41 17.56 11.88
N HIS A 39 -6.50 16.89 12.21
CA HIS A 39 -6.50 15.81 13.19
C HIS A 39 -6.66 14.47 12.48
N PRO A 40 -5.87 13.44 12.85
CA PRO A 40 -6.05 12.12 12.27
C PRO A 40 -7.45 11.58 12.55
N ALA A 41 -8.18 11.26 11.49
CA ALA A 41 -9.52 10.70 11.61
C ALA A 41 -9.54 9.21 11.30
N GLU A 42 -8.65 8.77 10.40
CA GLU A 42 -8.62 7.38 9.97
C GLU A 42 -7.23 7.00 9.50
N HIS A 43 -6.83 5.76 9.78
CA HIS A 43 -5.57 5.22 9.30
C HIS A 43 -5.81 3.78 8.85
N THR A 44 -5.55 3.51 7.59
CA THR A 44 -5.74 2.18 7.00
C THR A 44 -4.42 1.68 6.44
N ILE A 45 -4.10 0.43 6.71
CA ILE A 45 -2.94 -0.24 6.14
C ILE A 45 -3.43 -1.42 5.30
N SER A 46 -3.05 -1.44 4.04
CA SER A 46 -3.42 -2.51 3.12
C SER A 46 -2.17 -3.21 2.60
N TRP A 47 -2.28 -4.50 2.36
CA TRP A 47 -1.18 -5.32 1.89
C TRP A 47 -1.58 -6.00 0.59
N TYR A 48 -0.70 -5.98 -0.39
CA TYR A 48 -0.94 -6.60 -1.68
C TYR A 48 0.24 -7.48 -2.07
N ARG A 49 -0.03 -8.63 -2.63
CA ARG A 49 1.02 -9.46 -3.21
C ARG A 49 1.65 -8.69 -4.37
N ALA A 50 2.98 -8.68 -4.43
CA ALA A 50 3.69 -7.95 -5.48
C ALA A 50 3.36 -8.49 -6.87
N ASP A 51 3.15 -9.82 -7.00
CA ASP A 51 2.82 -10.42 -8.28
C ASP A 51 1.39 -10.16 -8.75
N ALA A 52 0.53 -9.68 -7.84
CA ALA A 52 -0.86 -9.36 -8.15
C ALA A 52 -1.13 -7.86 -8.24
N TYR A 53 -0.14 -7.05 -7.94
CA TYR A 53 -0.30 -5.60 -7.92
C TYR A 53 0.41 -4.98 -9.11
N GLU A 54 -0.33 -4.19 -9.86
CA GLU A 54 0.21 -3.46 -11.00
C GLU A 54 -0.31 -2.03 -10.95
N PHE A 55 0.58 -1.09 -11.17
CA PHE A 55 0.22 0.32 -11.23
C PHE A 55 0.56 0.85 -12.62
N THR A 56 -0.45 1.35 -13.30
CA THR A 56 -0.28 1.94 -14.63
C THR A 56 -0.73 3.39 -14.58
N ALA A 57 0.11 4.27 -15.08
CA ALA A 57 -0.22 5.69 -15.20
C ALA A 57 -0.01 6.12 -16.65
N LYS A 58 -0.97 6.87 -17.16
CA LYS A 58 -0.83 7.49 -18.47
C LYS A 58 -0.32 8.89 -18.28
N LEU A 59 0.74 9.20 -19.00
CA LEU A 59 1.31 10.55 -18.99
C LEU A 59 0.80 11.27 -20.22
N LEU A 60 0.11 12.37 -20.00
CA LEU A 60 -0.38 13.19 -21.08
C LEU A 60 0.65 14.28 -21.38
N PRO A 61 0.89 14.59 -22.66
CA PRO A 61 1.79 15.69 -22.97
C PRO A 61 1.26 16.99 -22.41
N SER A 62 2.18 17.81 -21.91
CA SER A 62 1.82 19.14 -21.43
C SER A 62 1.40 19.96 -22.65
N SER A 63 0.30 20.62 -22.52
CA SER A 63 -0.17 21.53 -23.56
C SER A 63 0.12 22.97 -23.21
#